data_a4068fdae2ef2ce886d8961798c4e966
#
_entry.id   a4068fdae2ef2ce886d8961798c4e966
#
_cell.length_a   1.000
_cell.length_b   1.000
_cell.length_c   1.000
_cell.angle_alpha   90.00
_cell.angle_beta   90.00
_cell.angle_gamma   90.00
#
_symmetry.space_group_name_H-M   'P 1'
#
loop_
_entity.id
_entity.type
_entity.pdbx_description
1 polymer ?
#
loop_
_entity_poly.entity_id
_entity_poly.type
_entity_poly.pdbx_seq_one_letter_code
_entity_poly.pdbx_strand_id
1 'polypeptide(L)'
;SRSHLYRVFMLNVGKSPIDYLTEYRINEACKLLRAGNLSIAEVAISVGFFDQFYFSRVFKRAKGMPPSKYIAAQSENADAPASEEA
;
A
#
# COMPACT_ATOMS: atom_id res chain seq x y z
N SER A 1 -21.04 -21.07 -4.82
CA SER A 1 -20.94 -20.22 -6.00
C SER A 1 -20.07 -19.00 -5.71
N ARG A 2 -19.65 -18.32 -6.75
CA ARG A 2 -18.81 -17.13 -6.62
C ARG A 2 -19.53 -16.03 -5.82
N SER A 3 -20.81 -15.83 -6.07
CA SER A 3 -21.62 -14.84 -5.37
C SER A 3 -21.75 -15.15 -3.89
N HIS A 4 -21.88 -16.42 -3.56
CA HIS A 4 -21.98 -16.86 -2.18
C HIS A 4 -20.67 -16.61 -1.44
N LEU A 5 -19.55 -16.97 -2.05
CA LEU A 5 -18.22 -16.75 -1.46
C LEU A 5 -17.96 -15.25 -1.23
N TYR A 6 -18.34 -14.43 -2.21
CA TYR A 6 -18.21 -12.99 -2.08
C TYR A 6 -18.98 -12.47 -0.87
N ARG A 7 -20.23 -12.89 -0.72
CA ARG A 7 -21.07 -12.46 0.39
C ARG A 7 -20.51 -12.88 1.75
N VAL A 8 -20.06 -14.14 1.83
CA VAL A 8 -19.47 -14.65 3.07
C VAL A 8 -18.23 -13.84 3.43
N PHE A 9 -17.38 -13.56 2.44
CA PHE A 9 -16.17 -12.76 2.66
C PHE A 9 -16.52 -11.35 3.16
N MET A 10 -17.49 -10.69 2.49
CA MET A 10 -17.92 -9.36 2.89
C MET A 10 -18.44 -9.33 4.33
N LEU A 11 -19.24 -10.32 4.71
CA LEU A 11 -19.81 -10.38 6.05
C LEU A 11 -18.75 -10.60 7.13
N ASN A 12 -17.72 -11.38 6.83
CA ASN A 12 -16.71 -11.73 7.82
C ASN A 12 -15.54 -10.76 7.86
N VAL A 13 -15.21 -10.15 6.74
CA VAL A 13 -14.03 -9.27 6.63
C VAL A 13 -14.41 -7.80 6.60
N GLY A 14 -15.62 -7.47 6.16
CA GLY A 14 -16.08 -6.09 6.09
C GLY A 14 -15.70 -5.36 4.83
N LYS A 15 -15.07 -6.04 3.87
CA LYS A 15 -14.71 -5.46 2.57
C LYS A 15 -14.66 -6.57 1.53
N SER A 16 -14.72 -6.18 0.26
CA SER A 16 -14.68 -7.16 -0.83
C SER A 16 -13.31 -7.84 -0.91
N PRO A 17 -13.24 -9.05 -1.50
CA PRO A 17 -11.95 -9.70 -1.72
C PRO A 17 -10.97 -8.84 -2.51
N ILE A 18 -11.45 -8.12 -3.53
CA ILE A 18 -10.60 -7.24 -4.33
C ILE A 18 -10.06 -6.09 -3.50
N ASP A 19 -10.91 -5.46 -2.69
CA ASP A 19 -10.46 -4.34 -1.84
C ASP A 19 -9.49 -4.82 -0.77
N TYR A 20 -9.75 -5.99 -0.21
CA TYR A 20 -8.84 -6.59 0.76
C TYR A 20 -7.46 -6.85 0.14
N LEU A 21 -7.44 -7.45 -1.04
CA LEU A 21 -6.20 -7.74 -1.75
C LEU A 21 -5.44 -6.46 -2.10
N THR A 22 -6.16 -5.45 -2.59
CA THR A 22 -5.55 -4.16 -2.93
C THR A 22 -4.90 -3.53 -1.70
N GLU A 23 -5.62 -3.51 -0.59
CA GLU A 23 -5.09 -2.96 0.66
C GLU A 23 -3.85 -3.73 1.12
N TYR A 24 -3.89 -5.06 1.03
CA TYR A 24 -2.73 -5.89 1.37
C TYR A 24 -1.53 -5.53 0.51
N ARG A 25 -1.74 -5.43 -0.82
CA ARG A 25 -0.65 -5.08 -1.74
C ARG A 25 -0.07 -3.70 -1.44
N ILE A 26 -0.91 -2.73 -1.16
CA ILE A 26 -0.45 -1.38 -0.84
C ILE A 26 0.33 -1.37 0.48
N ASN A 27 -0.12 -2.11 1.48
CA ASN A 27 0.61 -2.18 2.74
C ASN A 27 1.97 -2.85 2.58
N GLU A 28 2.06 -3.89 1.73
CA GLU A 28 3.35 -4.51 1.40
C GLU A 28 4.24 -3.54 0.63
N ALA A 29 3.65 -2.74 -0.27
CA ALA A 29 4.40 -1.70 -0.98
C ALA A 29 5.01 -0.70 0.00
N CYS A 30 4.27 -0.31 1.02
CA CYS A 30 4.79 0.63 2.02
C CYS A 30 6.04 0.08 2.70
N LYS A 31 6.07 -1.20 3.00
CA LYS A 31 7.25 -1.84 3.60
C LYS A 31 8.45 -1.76 2.67
N LEU A 32 8.25 -2.06 1.39
CA LEU A 32 9.33 -2.01 0.41
C LEU A 32 9.81 -0.58 0.16
N LEU A 33 8.89 0.38 0.14
CA LEU A 33 9.26 1.79 -0.02
C LEU A 33 10.08 2.28 1.17
N ARG A 34 9.73 1.88 2.37
CA ARG A 34 10.49 2.25 3.56
C ARG A 34 11.89 1.63 3.57
N ALA A 35 12.02 0.42 3.04
CA ALA A 35 13.32 -0.23 2.95
C ALA A 35 14.28 0.49 2.00
N GLY A 36 13.75 1.13 0.96
CA GLY A 36 14.54 2.01 0.11
C GLY A 36 15.45 1.34 -0.90
N ASN A 37 15.29 0.03 -1.12
CA ASN A 37 16.17 -0.72 -2.00
C ASN A 37 15.69 -0.78 -3.45
N LEU A 38 14.43 -0.44 -3.69
CA LEU A 38 13.78 -0.64 -4.98
C LEU A 38 13.23 0.68 -5.50
N SER A 39 13.19 0.79 -6.83
CA SER A 39 12.48 1.90 -7.47
C SER A 39 10.98 1.73 -7.29
N ILE A 40 10.23 2.80 -7.54
CA ILE A 40 8.77 2.74 -7.47
C ILE A 40 8.23 1.72 -8.46
N ALA A 41 8.80 1.66 -9.66
CA ALA A 41 8.40 0.68 -10.66
C ALA A 41 8.63 -0.75 -10.17
N GLU A 42 9.77 -0.98 -9.55
CA GLU A 42 10.09 -2.30 -9.00
C GLU A 42 9.17 -2.69 -7.86
N VAL A 43 8.84 -1.73 -6.99
CA VAL A 43 7.89 -1.97 -5.91
C VAL A 43 6.52 -2.35 -6.48
N ALA A 44 6.05 -1.60 -7.48
CA ALA A 44 4.75 -1.87 -8.10
C ALA A 44 4.67 -3.32 -8.59
N ILE A 45 5.68 -3.75 -9.34
CA ILE A 45 5.73 -5.12 -9.87
C ILE A 45 5.82 -6.13 -8.74
N SER A 46 6.64 -5.87 -7.75
CA SER A 46 6.87 -6.78 -6.63
C SER A 46 5.60 -7.09 -5.86
N VAL A 47 4.68 -6.13 -5.75
CA VAL A 47 3.46 -6.32 -5.00
C VAL A 47 2.25 -6.67 -5.88
N GLY A 48 2.47 -6.87 -7.19
CA GLY A 48 1.44 -7.41 -8.07
C GLY A 48 0.75 -6.43 -8.99
N PHE A 49 1.31 -5.24 -9.20
CA PHE A 49 0.78 -4.28 -10.17
C PHE A 49 1.61 -4.34 -11.44
N PHE A 50 0.96 -4.41 -12.59
CA PHE A 50 1.66 -4.45 -13.87
C PHE A 50 2.06 -3.07 -14.39
N ASP A 51 1.39 -2.02 -13.90
CA ASP A 51 1.55 -0.67 -14.39
C ASP A 51 1.87 0.25 -13.21
N GLN A 52 3.03 0.88 -13.28
CA GLN A 52 3.51 1.80 -12.26
C GLN A 52 2.55 2.98 -12.06
N PHE A 53 1.95 3.47 -13.13
CA PHE A 53 1.08 4.64 -13.03
C PHE A 53 -0.24 4.28 -12.39
N TYR A 54 -0.78 3.11 -12.69
CA TYR A 54 -1.97 2.61 -12.02
C TYR A 54 -1.67 2.36 -10.53
N PHE A 55 -0.53 1.75 -10.23
CA PHE A 55 -0.10 1.54 -8.86
C PHE A 55 -0.07 2.88 -8.09
N SER A 56 0.52 3.91 -8.70
CA SER A 56 0.62 5.22 -8.04
C SER A 56 -0.75 5.82 -7.74
N ARG A 57 -1.71 5.66 -8.66
CA ARG A 57 -3.07 6.14 -8.43
C ARG A 57 -3.76 5.41 -7.29
N VAL A 58 -3.62 4.08 -7.26
CA VAL A 58 -4.20 3.26 -6.20
C VAL A 58 -3.54 3.60 -4.85
N PHE A 59 -2.23 3.74 -4.86
CA PHE A 59 -1.47 4.09 -3.66
C PHE A 59 -1.94 5.44 -3.10
N LYS A 60 -2.05 6.45 -3.97
CA LYS A 60 -2.49 7.77 -3.53
C LYS A 60 -3.90 7.73 -2.94
N ARG A 61 -4.79 6.95 -3.54
CA ARG A 61 -6.14 6.79 -3.02
C ARG A 61 -6.13 6.15 -1.63
N ALA A 62 -5.27 5.16 -1.42
CA ALA A 62 -5.22 4.42 -0.16
C ALA A 62 -4.48 5.18 0.94
N LYS A 63 -3.40 5.89 0.58
CA LYS A 63 -2.51 6.51 1.57
C LYS A 63 -2.57 8.03 1.60
N GLY A 64 -3.32 8.64 0.69
CA GLY A 64 -3.47 10.10 0.66
C GLY A 64 -2.34 10.84 -0.03
N MET A 65 -1.31 10.14 -0.49
CA MET A 65 -0.17 10.76 -1.19
C MET A 65 0.45 9.74 -2.14
N PRO A 66 1.09 10.20 -3.22
CA PRO A 66 1.76 9.27 -4.13
C PRO A 66 3.00 8.63 -3.49
N PRO A 67 3.48 7.50 -4.04
CA PRO A 67 4.63 6.80 -3.46
C PRO A 67 5.88 7.64 -3.27
N SER A 68 6.16 8.54 -4.22
CA SER A 68 7.35 9.41 -4.10
C SER A 68 7.28 10.31 -2.88
N LYS A 69 6.10 10.85 -2.60
CA LYS A 69 5.91 11.70 -1.41
C LYS A 69 5.90 10.87 -0.13
N TYR A 70 5.41 9.66 -0.21
CA TYR A 70 5.44 8.74 0.94
C TYR A 70 6.88 8.45 1.36
N ILE A 71 7.77 8.20 0.39
CA ILE A 71 9.19 7.97 0.67
C ILE A 71 9.80 9.20 1.35
N ALA A 72 9.52 10.40 0.82
CA ALA A 72 10.04 11.64 1.40
C ALA A 72 9.53 11.85 2.83
N ALA A 73 8.25 11.56 3.07
CA ALA A 73 7.67 11.69 4.41
C ALA A 73 8.30 10.71 5.39
N GLN A 74 8.63 9.49 4.95
CA GLN A 74 9.29 8.51 5.79
C GLN A 74 10.71 8.97 6.16
N SER A 75 11.42 9.59 5.23
CA SER A 75 12.75 10.14 5.50
C SER A 75 12.68 11.24 6.56
N GLU A 76 11.68 12.12 6.45
CA GLU A 76 11.48 13.17 7.44
C GLU A 76 11.16 12.59 8.82
N ASN A 77 10.32 11.56 8.86
CA ASN A 77 9.98 10.88 10.12
C ASN A 77 11.19 10.19 10.73
N ALA A 78 12.06 9.64 9.89
CA ALA A 78 13.28 8.98 10.37
C ALA A 78 14.20 9.96 11.07
N ASP A 79 14.17 11.24 10.68
CA ASP A 79 14.98 12.29 11.28
C ASP A 79 14.32 12.92 12.50
N ALA A 80 13.09 12.53 12.82
CA ALA A 80 12.38 13.10 13.98
C ALA A 80 13.03 12.63 15.29
N PRO A 81 13.08 13.50 16.31
CA PRO A 81 13.64 13.11 17.60
C PRO A 81 12.83 11.98 18.26
N ALA A 82 13.53 11.03 18.83
CA ALA A 82 12.91 9.90 19.51
C ALA A 82 12.04 10.34 20.70
N SER A 83 12.36 11.47 21.30
CA SER A 83 11.63 11.99 22.45
C SER A 83 10.15 12.29 22.13
N GLU A 84 9.82 12.45 20.89
CA GLU A 84 8.44 12.72 20.47
C GLU A 84 7.52 11.54 20.69
N GLU A 85 8.08 10.36 20.86
CA GLU A 85 7.31 9.14 21.06
C GLU A 85 6.97 8.87 22.52
N ALA A 86 7.53 9.62 23.40
CA ALA A 86 7.36 9.42 24.82
C ALA A 86 5.94 9.74 25.31
#